data_cbe0a0ead55a19486c9d299e01457bf3
#
_entry.id   cbe0a0ead55a19486c9d299e01457bf3
#
_cell.length_a   1.000
_cell.length_b   1.000
_cell.length_c   1.000
_cell.angle_alpha   90.00
_cell.angle_beta   90.00
_cell.angle_gamma   90.00
#
_symmetry.space_group_name_H-M   'P 1'
#
loop_
_entity.id
_entity.type
_entity.pdbx_description
1 polymer ?
#
loop_
_entity_poly.entity_id
_entity_poly.type
_entity_poly.pdbx_seq_one_letter_code
_entity_poly.pdbx_strand_id
1 'polypeptide(L)'
;MAHVFAFWESRAFYDSFMARSHDRLASSQAGTFKDARVRLFDYRFDVKTGFEPRFTDADLLRVALCRVHEERAEHYVLMQEKVWNPAMAGSPGMIRGLFGEAPGDGYNEYLVLSMWLSAAEHGKYRTERVERLALRAQTEADIAALTGDIVRLEPSWTV
;
A
#
# COMPACT_ATOMS: atom_id res chain seq x y z
N MET A 1 16.32 -1.97 -4.87
CA MET A 1 15.02 -2.45 -5.37
C MET A 1 14.19 -1.22 -5.77
N ALA A 2 13.48 -1.25 -6.89
CA ALA A 2 12.57 -0.20 -7.29
C ALA A 2 11.13 -0.69 -7.13
N HIS A 3 10.24 0.19 -6.67
CA HIS A 3 8.81 -0.03 -6.61
C HIS A 3 8.13 0.86 -7.65
N VAL A 4 7.26 0.27 -8.44
CA VAL A 4 6.43 1.01 -9.41
C VAL A 4 4.98 0.80 -9.04
N PHE A 5 4.25 1.90 -8.86
CA PHE A 5 2.83 1.88 -8.54
C PHE A 5 2.07 2.45 -9.73
N ALA A 6 1.08 1.70 -10.20
CA ALA A 6 0.15 2.15 -11.22
C ALA A 6 -1.28 2.04 -10.67
N PHE A 7 -2.05 3.10 -10.85
CA PHE A 7 -3.45 3.17 -10.44
C PHE A 7 -4.32 3.14 -11.68
N TRP A 8 -5.30 2.26 -11.66
CA TRP A 8 -6.21 2.04 -12.77
C TRP A 8 -7.63 2.40 -12.35
N GLU A 9 -8.34 3.14 -13.16
CA GLU A 9 -9.74 3.50 -12.90
C GLU A 9 -10.65 2.28 -12.83
N SER A 10 -10.29 1.22 -13.57
CA SER A 10 -11.02 -0.04 -13.53
C SER A 10 -10.16 -1.22 -14.00
N ARG A 11 -10.60 -2.42 -13.68
CA ARG A 11 -10.01 -3.66 -14.18
C ARG A 11 -10.00 -3.71 -15.71
N ALA A 12 -11.04 -3.21 -16.37
CA ALA A 12 -11.13 -3.19 -17.82
C ALA A 12 -10.04 -2.32 -18.49
N PHE A 13 -9.68 -1.19 -17.86
CA PHE A 13 -8.56 -0.37 -18.34
C PHE A 13 -7.23 -1.08 -18.20
N TYR A 14 -7.00 -1.74 -17.07
CA TYR A 14 -5.81 -2.57 -16.87
C TYR A 14 -5.73 -3.69 -17.90
N ASP A 15 -6.78 -4.47 -18.09
CA ASP A 15 -6.81 -5.59 -19.05
C ASP A 15 -6.60 -5.09 -20.49
N SER A 16 -7.16 -3.93 -20.84
CA SER A 16 -6.92 -3.29 -22.14
C SER A 16 -5.46 -2.87 -22.33
N PHE A 17 -4.82 -2.34 -21.30
CA PHE A 17 -3.40 -2.01 -21.34
C PHE A 17 -2.53 -3.27 -21.50
N MET A 18 -2.81 -4.32 -20.74
CA MET A 18 -2.08 -5.58 -20.83
C MET A 18 -2.18 -6.17 -22.24
N ALA A 19 -3.38 -6.15 -22.83
CA ALA A 19 -3.61 -6.72 -24.18
C ALA A 19 -2.97 -5.91 -25.31
N ARG A 20 -2.80 -4.59 -25.17
CA ARG A 20 -2.41 -3.71 -26.28
C ARG A 20 -1.00 -3.12 -26.18
N SER A 21 -0.55 -2.84 -24.98
CA SER A 21 0.63 -2.00 -24.78
C SER A 21 1.73 -2.61 -23.91
N HIS A 22 1.36 -3.51 -22.99
CA HIS A 22 2.29 -4.07 -22.02
C HIS A 22 3.51 -4.70 -22.67
N ASP A 23 3.32 -5.63 -23.60
CA ASP A 23 4.44 -6.40 -24.20
C ASP A 23 5.42 -5.52 -24.99
N ARG A 24 4.88 -4.50 -25.66
CA ARG A 24 5.70 -3.53 -26.38
C ARG A 24 6.57 -2.71 -25.41
N LEU A 25 5.99 -2.26 -24.32
CA LEU A 25 6.71 -1.49 -23.29
C LEU A 25 7.71 -2.36 -22.54
N ALA A 26 7.31 -3.57 -22.15
CA ALA A 26 8.19 -4.54 -21.49
C ALA A 26 9.40 -4.89 -22.37
N SER A 27 9.18 -5.09 -23.67
CA SER A 27 10.26 -5.36 -24.62
C SER A 27 11.24 -4.19 -24.75
N SER A 28 10.74 -2.94 -24.69
CA SER A 28 11.61 -1.75 -24.73
C SER A 28 12.48 -1.59 -23.47
N GLN A 29 12.10 -2.26 -22.38
CA GLN A 29 12.82 -2.27 -21.10
C GLN A 29 13.62 -3.56 -20.86
N ALA A 30 13.75 -4.40 -21.88
CA ALA A 30 14.48 -5.67 -21.79
C ALA A 30 15.92 -5.42 -21.29
N GLY A 31 16.33 -6.19 -20.27
CA GLY A 31 17.66 -6.04 -19.66
C GLY A 31 17.76 -4.97 -18.57
N THR A 32 16.73 -4.13 -18.37
CA THR A 32 16.72 -3.12 -17.28
C THR A 32 16.48 -3.76 -15.93
N PHE A 33 15.64 -4.79 -15.87
CA PHE A 33 15.29 -5.51 -14.65
C PHE A 33 15.77 -6.96 -14.73
N LYS A 34 16.27 -7.47 -13.62
CA LYS A 34 16.64 -8.90 -13.50
C LYS A 34 15.43 -9.75 -13.12
N ASP A 35 14.52 -9.20 -12.33
CA ASP A 35 13.31 -9.85 -11.85
C ASP A 35 12.25 -8.78 -11.58
N ALA A 36 11.00 -9.08 -11.87
CA ALA A 36 9.86 -8.22 -11.59
C ALA A 36 8.73 -9.05 -10.98
N ARG A 37 8.18 -8.56 -9.86
CA ARG A 37 7.00 -9.13 -9.22
C ARG A 37 5.87 -8.14 -9.32
N VAL A 38 4.80 -8.56 -9.99
CA VAL A 38 3.58 -7.76 -10.13
C VAL A 38 2.52 -8.30 -9.18
N ARG A 39 1.84 -7.40 -8.50
CA ARG A 39 0.67 -7.70 -7.67
C ARG A 39 -0.43 -6.73 -8.00
N LEU A 40 -1.65 -7.23 -8.06
CA LEU A 40 -2.85 -6.44 -8.28
C LEU A 40 -3.66 -6.43 -6.99
N PHE A 41 -4.10 -5.25 -6.60
CA PHE A 41 -4.96 -5.06 -5.44
C PHE A 41 -6.21 -4.31 -5.86
N ASP A 42 -7.35 -4.79 -5.44
CA ASP A 42 -8.60 -4.06 -5.56
C ASP A 42 -8.67 -3.02 -4.45
N TYR A 43 -8.97 -1.78 -4.82
CA TYR A 43 -9.16 -0.69 -3.87
C TYR A 43 -10.37 -0.94 -2.98
N ARG A 44 -10.20 -0.71 -1.68
CA ARG A 44 -11.28 -0.84 -0.70
C ARG A 44 -11.71 0.50 -0.12
N PHE A 45 -10.79 1.28 0.40
CA PHE A 45 -11.07 2.60 0.98
C PHE A 45 -9.80 3.43 1.19
N ASP A 46 -10.01 4.73 1.39
CA ASP A 46 -8.94 5.64 1.78
C ASP A 46 -8.54 5.45 3.25
N VAL A 47 -7.25 5.48 3.53
CA VAL A 47 -6.74 5.60 4.91
C VAL A 47 -7.01 7.00 5.44
N LYS A 48 -6.91 7.99 4.56
CA LYS A 48 -7.30 9.37 4.81
C LYS A 48 -8.04 9.87 3.59
N THR A 49 -9.18 10.50 3.79
CA THR A 49 -10.07 10.96 2.71
C THR A 49 -9.37 11.84 1.68
N GLY A 50 -9.79 11.68 0.42
CA GLY A 50 -9.25 12.44 -0.70
C GLY A 50 -7.94 11.86 -1.23
N PHE A 51 -7.83 10.53 -1.26
CA PHE A 51 -6.73 9.90 -1.96
C PHE A 51 -6.82 10.28 -3.45
N GLU A 52 -5.85 11.05 -3.88
CA GLU A 52 -5.53 11.23 -5.28
C GLU A 52 -4.15 10.60 -5.52
N PRO A 53 -3.92 9.89 -6.62
CA PRO A 53 -2.60 9.30 -6.93
C PRO A 53 -1.59 10.37 -7.37
N ARG A 54 -1.63 11.54 -6.73
CA ARG A 54 -0.65 12.60 -6.88
C ARG A 54 0.35 12.51 -5.74
N PHE A 55 1.60 12.27 -6.10
CA PHE A 55 2.67 12.02 -5.15
C PHE A 55 3.53 13.27 -4.87
N THR A 56 3.21 14.39 -5.48
CA THR A 56 4.05 15.60 -5.50
C THR A 56 4.30 16.23 -4.14
N ASP A 57 3.45 15.95 -3.14
CA ASP A 57 3.51 16.59 -1.82
C ASP A 57 4.16 15.70 -0.75
N ALA A 58 4.60 14.50 -1.13
CA ALA A 58 5.13 13.51 -0.20
C ALA A 58 6.61 13.24 -0.46
N ASP A 59 7.43 13.26 0.59
CA ASP A 59 8.82 12.81 0.52
C ASP A 59 8.94 11.29 0.66
N LEU A 60 7.93 10.66 1.26
CA LEU A 60 8.02 9.29 1.69
C LEU A 60 6.72 8.54 1.48
N LEU A 61 6.83 7.38 0.86
CA LEU A 61 5.78 6.39 0.75
C LEU A 61 6.13 5.16 1.60
N ARG A 62 5.25 4.82 2.52
CA ARG A 62 5.29 3.53 3.22
C ARG A 62 4.40 2.54 2.51
N VAL A 63 4.97 1.40 2.19
CA VAL A 63 4.27 0.23 1.64
C VAL A 63 4.21 -0.81 2.74
N ALA A 64 3.04 -1.32 3.06
CA ALA A 64 2.91 -2.50 3.92
C ALA A 64 2.06 -3.55 3.20
N LEU A 65 2.58 -4.76 3.14
CA LEU A 65 1.92 -5.94 2.60
C LEU A 65 1.66 -6.89 3.76
N CYS A 66 0.41 -7.17 4.01
CA CYS A 66 -0.04 -8.03 5.08
C CYS A 66 -0.67 -9.29 4.50
N ARG A 67 -0.19 -10.45 4.92
CA ARG A 67 -0.91 -11.71 4.75
C ARG A 67 -1.70 -11.97 6.00
N VAL A 68 -2.99 -12.13 5.85
CA VAL A 68 -3.94 -12.27 6.94
C VAL A 68 -4.57 -13.65 6.87
N HIS A 69 -4.68 -14.34 8.01
CA HIS A 69 -5.38 -15.60 8.10
C HIS A 69 -6.81 -15.46 7.58
N GLU A 70 -7.28 -16.41 6.78
CA GLU A 70 -8.58 -16.32 6.09
C GLU A 70 -9.72 -16.08 7.08
N GLU A 71 -9.75 -16.81 8.18
CA GLU A 71 -10.74 -16.70 9.25
C GLU A 71 -10.68 -15.37 10.04
N ARG A 72 -9.60 -14.59 9.85
CA ARG A 72 -9.38 -13.29 10.51
C ARG A 72 -9.56 -12.10 9.58
N ALA A 73 -9.86 -12.33 8.31
CA ALA A 73 -9.94 -11.30 7.28
C ALA A 73 -10.92 -10.18 7.62
N GLU A 74 -12.14 -10.53 8.03
CA GLU A 74 -13.17 -9.54 8.41
C GLU A 74 -12.74 -8.71 9.62
N HIS A 75 -12.15 -9.36 10.63
CA HIS A 75 -11.65 -8.67 11.81
C HIS A 75 -10.52 -7.72 11.44
N TYR A 76 -9.57 -8.16 10.60
CA TYR A 76 -8.47 -7.33 10.15
C TYR A 76 -8.95 -6.07 9.41
N VAL A 77 -9.90 -6.21 8.47
CA VAL A 77 -10.50 -5.07 7.75
C VAL A 77 -11.18 -4.12 8.71
N LEU A 78 -11.96 -4.64 9.66
CA LEU A 78 -12.62 -3.83 10.68
C LEU A 78 -11.61 -3.06 11.53
N MET A 79 -10.51 -3.71 11.95
CA MET A 79 -9.44 -3.05 12.72
C MET A 79 -8.69 -2.01 11.89
N GLN A 80 -8.52 -2.26 10.60
CA GLN A 80 -7.96 -1.26 9.69
C GLN A 80 -8.83 0.00 9.68
N GLU A 81 -10.14 -0.13 9.53
CA GLU A 81 -11.06 1.01 9.54
C GLU A 81 -11.17 1.73 10.89
N LYS A 82 -11.28 0.96 11.99
CA LYS A 82 -11.61 1.53 13.31
C LYS A 82 -10.42 1.91 14.16
N VAL A 83 -9.26 1.34 13.88
CA VAL A 83 -8.06 1.54 14.72
C VAL A 83 -6.92 2.17 13.93
N TRP A 84 -6.50 1.51 12.84
CA TRP A 84 -5.32 1.91 12.10
C TRP A 84 -5.52 3.20 11.30
N ASN A 85 -6.58 3.27 10.49
CA ASN A 85 -6.83 4.43 9.63
C ASN A 85 -7.04 5.72 10.41
N PRO A 86 -7.90 5.77 11.45
CA PRO A 86 -8.07 6.98 12.24
C PRO A 86 -6.77 7.43 12.92
N ALA A 87 -5.96 6.48 13.39
CA ALA A 87 -4.69 6.79 14.04
C ALA A 87 -3.66 7.34 13.04
N MET A 88 -3.57 6.77 11.85
CA MET A 88 -2.70 7.28 10.78
C MET A 88 -3.18 8.64 10.28
N ALA A 89 -4.46 8.77 9.93
CA ALA A 89 -5.05 10.00 9.41
C ALA A 89 -4.92 11.18 10.38
N GLY A 90 -5.00 10.92 11.69
CA GLY A 90 -4.81 11.91 12.76
C GLY A 90 -3.34 12.14 13.16
N SER A 91 -2.38 11.53 12.47
CA SER A 91 -0.96 11.75 12.76
C SER A 91 -0.41 12.94 12.00
N PRO A 92 0.38 13.82 12.63
CA PRO A 92 1.09 14.88 11.93
C PRO A 92 1.91 14.33 10.77
N GLY A 93 1.92 15.05 9.65
CA GLY A 93 2.70 14.67 8.48
C GLY A 93 2.14 13.52 7.64
N MET A 94 1.08 12.84 8.06
CA MET A 94 0.38 11.89 7.20
C MET A 94 -0.48 12.67 6.20
N ILE A 95 -0.20 12.48 4.90
CA ILE A 95 -0.84 13.22 3.82
C ILE A 95 -2.05 12.45 3.31
N ARG A 96 -1.82 11.24 2.81
CA ARG A 96 -2.80 10.40 2.13
C ARG A 96 -2.46 8.93 2.32
N GLY A 97 -3.40 8.07 2.01
CA GLY A 97 -3.16 6.65 1.96
C GLY A 97 -4.36 5.88 1.47
N LEU A 98 -4.11 4.67 1.02
CA LEU A 98 -5.14 3.73 0.59
C LEU A 98 -4.96 2.37 1.23
N PHE A 99 -6.06 1.64 1.26
CA PHE A 99 -6.13 0.24 1.62
C PHE A 99 -6.70 -0.56 0.44
N GLY A 100 -5.98 -1.58 0.03
CA GLY A 100 -6.38 -2.48 -1.03
C GLY A 100 -6.27 -3.93 -0.60
N GLU A 101 -6.98 -4.80 -1.31
CA GLU A 101 -6.98 -6.24 -1.05
C GLU A 101 -6.74 -7.04 -2.32
N ALA A 102 -6.17 -8.22 -2.15
CA ALA A 102 -6.07 -9.24 -3.18
C ALA A 102 -6.36 -10.60 -2.56
N PRO A 103 -7.14 -11.47 -3.24
CA PRO A 103 -7.33 -12.83 -2.79
C PRO A 103 -6.01 -13.60 -2.87
N GLY A 104 -5.77 -14.45 -1.90
CA GLY A 104 -4.65 -15.39 -1.87
C GLY A 104 -5.14 -16.83 -1.71
N ASP A 105 -4.23 -17.77 -1.75
CA ASP A 105 -4.50 -19.19 -1.51
C ASP A 105 -4.30 -19.48 -0.02
N GLY A 106 -5.40 -19.73 0.70
CA GLY A 106 -5.42 -19.95 2.15
C GLY A 106 -5.13 -18.73 3.02
N TYR A 107 -5.07 -17.53 2.44
CA TYR A 107 -4.92 -16.24 3.14
C TYR A 107 -5.40 -15.10 2.22
N ASN A 108 -5.67 -13.93 2.82
CA ASN A 108 -5.89 -12.71 2.06
C ASN A 108 -4.67 -11.80 2.13
N GLU A 109 -4.31 -11.17 1.02
CA GLU A 109 -3.28 -10.15 0.98
C GLU A 109 -3.89 -8.75 1.03
N TYR A 110 -3.33 -7.91 1.87
CA TYR A 110 -3.73 -6.52 1.98
C TYR A 110 -2.54 -5.60 1.77
N LEU A 111 -2.80 -4.53 1.04
CA LEU A 111 -1.86 -3.44 0.80
C LEU A 111 -2.30 -2.21 1.58
N VAL A 112 -1.41 -1.69 2.40
CA VAL A 112 -1.56 -0.36 3.01
C VAL A 112 -0.50 0.56 2.44
N LEU A 113 -0.90 1.54 1.66
CA LEU A 113 -0.04 2.63 1.21
C LEU A 113 -0.31 3.85 2.08
N SER A 114 0.73 4.49 2.55
CA SER A 114 0.61 5.76 3.27
C SER A 114 1.73 6.72 2.89
N MET A 115 1.33 7.96 2.58
CA MET A 115 2.22 9.04 2.18
C MET A 115 2.46 9.99 3.33
N TRP A 116 3.70 10.40 3.50
CA TRP A 116 4.15 11.21 4.62
C TRP A 116 5.00 12.39 4.15
N LEU A 117 4.88 13.51 4.83
CA LEU A 117 5.69 14.70 4.59
C LEU A 117 7.18 14.44 4.77
N SER A 118 7.54 13.56 5.70
CA SER A 118 8.93 13.21 5.95
C SER A 118 9.10 11.88 6.68
N ALA A 119 10.31 11.34 6.61
CA ALA A 119 10.71 10.18 7.40
C ALA A 119 10.63 10.44 8.92
N ALA A 120 10.84 11.66 9.36
CA ALA A 120 10.74 12.04 10.77
C ALA A 120 9.31 11.92 11.29
N GLU A 121 8.33 12.42 10.54
CA GLU A 121 6.91 12.33 10.94
C GLU A 121 6.42 10.88 10.94
N HIS A 122 6.77 10.09 9.92
CA HIS A 122 6.49 8.66 9.93
C HIS A 122 7.18 7.95 11.10
N GLY A 123 8.43 8.32 11.41
CA GLY A 123 9.18 7.77 12.53
C GLY A 123 8.50 8.00 13.88
N LYS A 124 8.00 9.21 14.12
CA LYS A 124 7.21 9.54 15.32
C LYS A 124 5.95 8.68 15.43
N TYR A 125 5.16 8.60 14.35
CA TYR A 125 3.99 7.73 14.31
C TYR A 125 4.34 6.29 14.70
N ARG A 126 5.40 5.75 14.10
CA ARG A 126 5.86 4.38 14.36
C ARG A 126 6.23 4.16 15.82
N THR A 127 7.04 5.08 16.38
CA THR A 127 7.57 4.92 17.74
C THR A 127 6.51 5.16 18.81
N GLU A 128 5.62 6.14 18.60
CA GLU A 128 4.68 6.57 19.64
C GLU A 128 3.36 5.80 19.63
N ARG A 129 2.99 5.18 18.49
CA ARG A 129 1.63 4.67 18.31
C ARG A 129 1.54 3.20 17.91
N VAL A 130 2.44 2.69 17.05
CA VAL A 130 2.26 1.40 16.37
C VAL A 130 2.11 0.24 17.36
N GLU A 131 2.95 0.13 18.37
CA GLU A 131 2.87 -0.95 19.35
C GLU A 131 1.52 -1.00 20.05
N ARG A 132 1.05 0.12 20.56
CA ARG A 132 -0.25 0.24 21.24
C ARG A 132 -1.43 -0.07 20.28
N LEU A 133 -1.33 0.38 19.03
CA LEU A 133 -2.36 0.11 18.02
C LEU A 133 -2.38 -1.36 17.66
N ALA A 134 -1.22 -2.01 17.53
CA ALA A 134 -1.11 -3.43 17.23
C ALA A 134 -1.75 -4.31 18.32
N LEU A 135 -1.52 -3.97 19.58
CA LEU A 135 -2.17 -4.64 20.72
C LEU A 135 -3.69 -4.45 20.67
N ARG A 136 -4.15 -3.21 20.46
CA ARG A 136 -5.58 -2.90 20.39
C ARG A 136 -6.28 -3.60 19.21
N ALA A 137 -5.61 -3.68 18.08
CA ALA A 137 -6.11 -4.31 16.86
C ALA A 137 -5.91 -5.83 16.83
N GLN A 138 -5.31 -6.43 17.85
CA GLN A 138 -4.97 -7.85 17.89
C GLN A 138 -4.17 -8.32 16.65
N THR A 139 -3.28 -7.46 16.18
CA THR A 139 -2.58 -7.62 14.89
C THR A 139 -1.80 -8.93 14.80
N GLU A 140 -1.21 -9.39 15.90
CA GLU A 140 -0.47 -10.65 15.96
C GLU A 140 -1.36 -11.88 15.69
N ALA A 141 -2.63 -11.82 16.11
CA ALA A 141 -3.59 -12.90 15.85
C ALA A 141 -4.14 -12.89 14.42
N ASP A 142 -4.13 -11.72 13.76
CA ASP A 142 -4.69 -11.57 12.42
C ASP A 142 -3.66 -11.88 11.33
N ILE A 143 -2.39 -11.49 11.55
CA ILE A 143 -1.38 -11.43 10.50
C ILE A 143 -0.45 -12.65 10.53
N ALA A 144 -0.47 -13.42 9.44
CA ALA A 144 0.47 -14.51 9.22
C ALA A 144 1.86 -14.00 8.77
N ALA A 145 1.90 -12.91 8.01
CA ALA A 145 3.15 -12.28 7.59
C ALA A 145 2.94 -10.79 7.30
N LEU A 146 3.92 -9.99 7.69
CA LEU A 146 3.99 -8.57 7.38
C LEU A 146 5.34 -8.28 6.72
N THR A 147 5.29 -7.69 5.53
CA THR A 147 6.45 -7.10 4.87
C THR A 147 6.17 -5.64 4.59
N GLY A 148 7.19 -4.83 4.55
CA GLY A 148 6.99 -3.42 4.28
C GLY A 148 8.28 -2.71 3.92
N ASP A 149 8.12 -1.70 3.07
CA ASP A 149 9.20 -0.86 2.61
C ASP A 149 8.86 0.61 2.86
N ILE A 150 9.91 1.37 3.05
CA ILE A 150 9.86 2.83 3.04
C ILE A 150 10.62 3.26 1.80
N VAL A 151 9.92 3.89 0.87
CA VAL A 151 10.49 4.32 -0.39
C VAL A 151 10.41 5.84 -0.51
N ARG A 152 11.45 6.43 -1.09
CA ARG A 152 11.43 7.81 -1.56
C ARG A 152 10.85 7.85 -2.95
N LEU A 153 10.05 8.85 -3.21
CA LEU A 153 9.52 9.07 -4.54
C LEU A 153 10.61 9.66 -5.45
N GLU A 154 10.67 9.17 -6.67
CA GLU A 154 11.53 9.72 -7.71
C GLU A 154 10.73 10.73 -8.54
N PRO A 155 10.97 12.05 -8.37
CA PRO A 155 10.13 13.07 -9.00
C PRO A 155 10.09 12.99 -10.52
N SER A 156 11.18 12.55 -11.15
CA SER A 156 11.25 12.42 -12.61
C SER A 156 10.41 11.27 -13.18
N TRP A 157 9.93 10.35 -12.31
CA TRP A 157 9.13 9.19 -12.69
C TRP A 157 7.67 9.30 -12.22
N THR A 158 7.37 10.37 -11.51
CA THR A 158 6.01 10.61 -10.97
C THR A 158 5.23 11.48 -11.96
N VAL A 159 4.12 10.95 -12.45
CA VAL A 159 3.22 11.60 -13.40
C VAL A 159 1.85 11.79 -12.81
#